data_10f122620977ae3942a20dad0106cab4
#
_entry.id   10f122620977ae3942a20dad0106cab4
#
_cell.length_a   1.000
_cell.length_b   1.000
_cell.length_c   1.000
_cell.angle_alpha   90.00
_cell.angle_beta   90.00
_cell.angle_gamma   90.00
#
_symmetry.space_group_name_H-M   'P 1'
#
loop_
_entity.id
_entity.type
_entity.pdbx_description
1 polymer ?
#
loop_
_entity_poly.entity_id
_entity_poly.type
_entity_poly.pdbx_seq_one_letter_code
_entity_poly.pdbx_strand_id
1 'polypeptide(L)'
;KRLCNDDEGPNTGGMGAVSPVPFMTQPLRDKIDAKIIKPTIDGMFHESEPYCGFLYAGLMIVNGEPFVVEYNCRMGDPETSVVLDRIDGQFVNLIEHAAMGTLYKVKVKPSETVSVAVVLASDGYPEKPNIDQKIIPIRMDLLRMIETGRILPAAIRETDHHNWKTTGGRVCVCIGTGVTFER
;
A
#
# COMPACT_ATOMS: atom_id res chain seq x y z
N LYS A 1 3.23 11.06 -4.13
CA LYS A 1 3.74 11.68 -2.91
C LYS A 1 5.16 12.20 -3.13
N ARG A 2 5.51 13.32 -2.49
CA ARG A 2 6.84 13.89 -2.56
C ARG A 2 7.85 13.14 -1.69
N LEU A 3 9.13 13.22 -2.07
CA LEU A 3 10.21 12.46 -1.44
C LEU A 3 10.55 12.98 -0.03
N CYS A 4 10.62 14.28 0.13
CA CYS A 4 11.06 14.93 1.36
C CYS A 4 9.91 15.24 2.32
N ASN A 5 10.26 15.68 3.53
CA ASN A 5 9.30 16.21 4.50
C ASN A 5 8.61 17.45 3.95
N ASP A 6 7.52 17.87 4.60
CA ASP A 6 6.74 19.07 4.29
C ASP A 6 6.27 19.18 2.83
N ASP A 7 6.03 18.02 2.20
CA ASP A 7 5.58 17.88 0.81
C ASP A 7 6.54 18.51 -0.21
N GLU A 8 7.84 18.42 0.06
CA GLU A 8 8.91 18.91 -0.79
C GLU A 8 9.60 17.80 -1.60
N GLY A 9 10.44 18.22 -2.57
CA GLY A 9 11.22 17.31 -3.42
C GLY A 9 10.43 16.75 -4.60
N PRO A 10 11.01 15.80 -5.35
CA PRO A 10 10.37 15.19 -6.52
C PRO A 10 9.21 14.27 -6.15
N ASN A 11 8.30 14.03 -7.10
CA ASN A 11 7.25 13.04 -6.95
C ASN A 11 7.81 11.61 -6.95
N THR A 12 7.22 10.75 -6.13
CA THR A 12 7.63 9.35 -5.97
C THR A 12 6.45 8.40 -6.19
N GLY A 13 6.73 7.11 -6.30
CA GLY A 13 5.73 6.06 -6.31
C GLY A 13 5.11 5.76 -4.94
N GLY A 14 5.44 6.55 -3.91
CA GLY A 14 5.03 6.35 -2.51
C GLY A 14 6.20 5.92 -1.64
N MET A 15 6.35 6.59 -0.50
CA MET A 15 7.46 6.39 0.44
C MET A 15 7.02 5.76 1.75
N GLY A 16 5.74 5.52 1.91
CA GLY A 16 5.15 4.88 3.07
C GLY A 16 3.63 4.93 3.06
N ALA A 17 3.04 4.19 3.96
CA ALA A 17 1.59 4.14 4.16
C ALA A 17 1.25 3.86 5.61
N VAL A 18 0.05 4.22 6.02
CA VAL A 18 -0.51 3.92 7.34
C VAL A 18 -1.93 3.38 7.19
N SER A 19 -2.31 2.46 8.05
CA SER A 19 -3.68 1.93 8.12
C SER A 19 -4.08 1.64 9.57
N PRO A 20 -5.28 2.10 10.04
CA PRO A 20 -6.20 3.00 9.35
C PRO A 20 -5.63 4.41 9.21
N VAL A 21 -6.16 5.20 8.28
CA VAL A 21 -5.78 6.61 8.15
C VAL A 21 -6.36 7.39 9.34
N PRO A 22 -5.54 8.09 10.16
CA PRO A 22 -5.99 8.68 11.43
C PRO A 22 -7.12 9.71 11.31
N PHE A 23 -7.16 10.46 10.22
CA PHE A 23 -8.18 11.48 9.97
C PHE A 23 -9.41 10.96 9.20
N MET A 24 -9.47 9.66 8.88
CA MET A 24 -10.60 9.06 8.18
C MET A 24 -11.78 8.85 9.11
N THR A 25 -12.62 9.86 9.21
CA THR A 25 -13.88 9.80 9.97
C THR A 25 -14.97 9.07 9.18
N GLN A 26 -16.01 8.57 9.88
CA GLN A 26 -17.15 7.95 9.19
C GLN A 26 -17.85 8.92 8.21
N PRO A 27 -18.14 10.19 8.55
CA PRO A 27 -18.70 11.13 7.58
C PRO A 27 -17.84 11.36 6.33
N LEU A 28 -16.51 11.37 6.47
CA LEU A 28 -15.61 11.47 5.32
C LEU A 28 -15.67 10.21 4.45
N ARG A 29 -15.71 9.03 5.07
CA ARG A 29 -15.86 7.75 4.37
C ARG A 29 -17.16 7.71 3.58
N ASP A 30 -18.29 8.05 4.21
CA ASP A 30 -19.60 8.07 3.56
C ASP A 30 -19.61 9.06 2.38
N LYS A 31 -18.94 10.19 2.52
CA LYS A 31 -18.79 11.18 1.45
C LYS A 31 -17.96 10.64 0.28
N ILE A 32 -16.86 9.93 0.55
CA ILE A 32 -16.03 9.29 -0.48
C ILE A 32 -16.84 8.23 -1.22
N ASP A 33 -17.55 7.38 -0.51
CA ASP A 33 -18.39 6.35 -1.10
C ASP A 33 -19.49 6.96 -2.00
N ALA A 34 -20.20 7.96 -1.50
CA ALA A 34 -21.30 8.57 -2.24
C ALA A 34 -20.85 9.40 -3.45
N LYS A 35 -19.72 10.12 -3.36
CA LYS A 35 -19.27 11.04 -4.41
C LYS A 35 -18.29 10.42 -5.41
N ILE A 36 -17.58 9.35 -5.01
CA ILE A 36 -16.46 8.82 -5.80
C ILE A 36 -16.65 7.33 -6.09
N ILE A 37 -16.67 6.48 -5.05
CA ILE A 37 -16.61 5.03 -5.27
C ILE A 37 -17.87 4.52 -5.96
N LYS A 38 -19.03 4.81 -5.38
CA LYS A 38 -20.31 4.36 -5.93
C LYS A 38 -20.56 4.88 -7.35
N PRO A 39 -20.43 6.20 -7.66
CA PRO A 39 -20.60 6.70 -9.02
C PRO A 39 -19.63 6.08 -10.04
N THR A 40 -18.39 5.78 -9.62
CA THR A 40 -17.40 5.14 -10.49
C THR A 40 -17.85 3.71 -10.86
N ILE A 41 -18.23 2.90 -9.88
CA ILE A 41 -18.68 1.53 -10.09
C ILE A 41 -20.00 1.49 -10.88
N ASP A 42 -20.97 2.33 -10.51
CA ASP A 42 -22.26 2.42 -11.19
C ASP A 42 -22.06 2.89 -12.65
N GLY A 43 -21.16 3.87 -12.89
CA GLY A 43 -20.84 4.37 -14.22
C GLY A 43 -20.26 3.28 -15.11
N MET A 44 -19.29 2.51 -14.62
CA MET A 44 -18.71 1.37 -15.34
C MET A 44 -19.80 0.33 -15.70
N PHE A 45 -20.69 0.04 -14.77
CA PHE A 45 -21.81 -0.87 -15.03
C PHE A 45 -22.75 -0.34 -16.13
N HIS A 46 -23.10 0.94 -16.10
CA HIS A 46 -23.97 1.57 -17.11
C HIS A 46 -23.32 1.65 -18.50
N GLU A 47 -22.00 1.73 -18.57
CA GLU A 47 -21.26 1.67 -19.84
C GLU A 47 -21.06 0.23 -20.36
N SER A 48 -21.69 -0.75 -19.74
CA SER A 48 -21.59 -2.19 -20.08
C SER A 48 -20.20 -2.79 -19.83
N GLU A 49 -19.39 -2.16 -18.97
CA GLU A 49 -18.07 -2.59 -18.55
C GLU A 49 -18.02 -2.77 -17.01
N PRO A 50 -18.77 -3.73 -16.44
CA PRO A 50 -18.86 -3.91 -15.01
C PRO A 50 -17.48 -4.18 -14.41
N TYR A 51 -17.10 -3.37 -13.42
CA TYR A 51 -15.78 -3.47 -12.80
C TYR A 51 -15.71 -4.66 -11.84
N CYS A 52 -14.73 -5.53 -12.04
CA CYS A 52 -14.41 -6.65 -11.15
C CYS A 52 -12.92 -6.63 -10.82
N GLY A 53 -12.56 -6.55 -9.55
CA GLY A 53 -11.17 -6.51 -9.10
C GLY A 53 -10.91 -5.44 -8.05
N PHE A 54 -9.64 -5.07 -7.90
CA PHE A 54 -9.22 -4.03 -6.97
C PHE A 54 -9.28 -2.65 -7.63
N LEU A 55 -10.10 -1.78 -7.10
CA LEU A 55 -10.12 -0.36 -7.47
C LEU A 55 -9.38 0.45 -6.39
N TYR A 56 -8.20 0.93 -6.74
CA TYR A 56 -7.49 1.91 -5.93
C TYR A 56 -7.88 3.32 -6.39
N ALA A 57 -8.45 4.11 -5.50
CA ALA A 57 -8.72 5.52 -5.72
C ALA A 57 -7.71 6.36 -4.92
N GLY A 58 -6.76 6.97 -5.61
CA GLY A 58 -5.87 7.97 -5.03
C GLY A 58 -6.63 9.28 -4.81
N LEU A 59 -6.76 9.68 -3.56
CA LEU A 59 -7.57 10.83 -3.17
C LEU A 59 -6.74 11.91 -2.49
N MET A 60 -7.06 13.16 -2.78
CA MET A 60 -6.64 14.32 -2.00
C MET A 60 -7.82 14.84 -1.19
N ILE A 61 -7.63 15.02 0.12
CA ILE A 61 -8.64 15.60 1.00
C ILE A 61 -8.29 17.06 1.25
N VAL A 62 -9.15 17.96 0.78
CA VAL A 62 -8.98 19.40 0.94
C VAL A 62 -10.19 19.97 1.65
N ASN A 63 -9.99 20.52 2.85
CA ASN A 63 -11.06 21.09 3.68
C ASN A 63 -12.24 20.12 3.90
N GLY A 64 -11.94 18.82 4.09
CA GLY A 64 -12.94 17.76 4.30
C GLY A 64 -13.69 17.35 3.03
N GLU A 65 -13.26 17.78 1.84
CA GLU A 65 -13.79 17.35 0.54
C GLU A 65 -12.78 16.43 -0.16
N PRO A 66 -13.22 15.25 -0.65
CA PRO A 66 -12.38 14.35 -1.40
C PRO A 66 -12.31 14.73 -2.89
N PHE A 67 -11.10 14.74 -3.44
CA PHE A 67 -10.82 14.92 -4.86
C PHE A 67 -10.04 13.73 -5.38
N VAL A 68 -10.44 13.20 -6.54
CA VAL A 68 -9.74 12.11 -7.21
C VAL A 68 -8.47 12.64 -7.86
N VAL A 69 -7.34 12.02 -7.55
CA VAL A 69 -6.06 12.27 -8.21
C VAL A 69 -5.87 11.26 -9.35
N GLU A 70 -6.10 9.98 -9.04
CA GLU A 70 -5.96 8.89 -9.99
C GLU A 70 -6.77 7.67 -9.59
N TYR A 71 -7.02 6.78 -10.56
CA TYR A 71 -7.46 5.41 -10.32
C TYR A 71 -6.39 4.42 -10.77
N ASN A 72 -6.28 3.31 -10.05
CA ASN A 72 -5.45 2.19 -10.45
C ASN A 72 -6.26 0.89 -10.36
N CYS A 73 -6.17 0.03 -11.38
CA CYS A 73 -6.85 -1.27 -11.43
C CYS A 73 -6.04 -2.36 -10.69
N ARG A 74 -5.49 -2.02 -9.56
CA ARG A 74 -4.68 -2.86 -8.68
C ARG A 74 -4.65 -2.25 -7.28
N MET A 75 -4.15 -3.00 -6.33
CA MET A 75 -3.86 -2.44 -5.02
C MET A 75 -2.71 -1.43 -5.08
N GLY A 76 -2.67 -0.49 -4.15
CA GLY A 76 -1.62 0.52 -4.04
C GLY A 76 -0.27 -0.07 -3.62
N ASP A 77 0.80 0.60 -3.97
CA ASP A 77 2.17 0.29 -3.55
C ASP A 77 2.83 1.58 -3.04
N PRO A 78 3.05 1.71 -1.72
CA PRO A 78 3.16 0.65 -0.69
C PRO A 78 1.89 0.33 0.13
N GLU A 79 0.72 0.88 -0.18
CA GLU A 79 -0.50 0.76 0.62
C GLU A 79 -0.95 -0.70 0.85
N THR A 80 -0.73 -1.58 -0.12
CA THR A 80 -1.04 -3.02 -0.01
C THR A 80 -0.46 -3.62 1.27
N SER A 81 0.77 -3.26 1.61
CA SER A 81 1.49 -3.80 2.76
C SER A 81 0.76 -3.58 4.08
N VAL A 82 0.20 -2.39 4.28
CA VAL A 82 -0.53 -2.05 5.51
C VAL A 82 -2.00 -2.50 5.46
N VAL A 83 -2.57 -2.63 4.28
CA VAL A 83 -3.95 -3.13 4.12
C VAL A 83 -4.00 -4.62 4.39
N LEU A 84 -3.11 -5.41 3.77
CA LEU A 84 -3.07 -6.86 3.95
C LEU A 84 -2.67 -7.27 5.37
N ASP A 85 -1.76 -6.55 6.01
CA ASP A 85 -1.35 -6.76 7.40
C ASP A 85 -2.53 -6.66 8.40
N ARG A 86 -3.63 -6.01 7.99
CA ARG A 86 -4.85 -5.84 8.77
C ARG A 86 -6.04 -6.70 8.32
N ILE A 87 -5.91 -7.45 7.24
CA ILE A 87 -6.93 -8.40 6.77
C ILE A 87 -6.58 -9.80 7.29
N ASP A 88 -6.89 -10.06 8.53
CA ASP A 88 -6.53 -11.28 9.25
C ASP A 88 -7.07 -12.55 8.58
N GLY A 89 -6.21 -13.27 7.83
CA GLY A 89 -6.48 -14.59 7.26
C GLY A 89 -7.58 -14.68 6.18
N GLN A 90 -8.27 -13.58 5.87
CA GLN A 90 -9.47 -13.57 5.02
C GLN A 90 -9.20 -13.23 3.55
N PHE A 91 -7.94 -12.92 3.21
CA PHE A 91 -7.63 -12.37 1.89
C PHE A 91 -7.92 -13.33 0.73
N VAL A 92 -7.59 -14.62 0.89
CA VAL A 92 -7.87 -15.64 -0.14
C VAL A 92 -9.36 -15.78 -0.38
N ASN A 93 -10.15 -15.87 0.69
CA ASN A 93 -11.60 -15.93 0.61
C ASN A 93 -12.21 -14.67 -0.04
N LEU A 94 -11.64 -13.50 0.25
CA LEU A 94 -12.05 -12.24 -0.36
C LEU A 94 -11.82 -12.25 -1.89
N ILE A 95 -10.66 -12.71 -2.34
CA ILE A 95 -10.32 -12.81 -3.76
C ILE A 95 -11.21 -13.82 -4.48
N GLU A 96 -11.43 -14.99 -3.88
CA GLU A 96 -12.29 -16.02 -4.45
C GLU A 96 -13.70 -15.50 -4.68
N HIS A 97 -14.30 -14.88 -3.68
CA HIS A 97 -15.63 -14.29 -3.81
C HIS A 97 -15.69 -13.09 -4.76
N ALA A 98 -14.61 -12.30 -4.86
CA ALA A 98 -14.51 -11.23 -5.85
C ALA A 98 -14.52 -11.81 -7.27
N ALA A 99 -13.73 -12.85 -7.54
CA ALA A 99 -13.66 -13.52 -8.83
C ALA A 99 -14.98 -14.20 -9.23
N MET A 100 -15.72 -14.72 -8.25
CA MET A 100 -17.05 -15.34 -8.46
C MET A 100 -18.20 -14.35 -8.58
N GLY A 101 -17.98 -13.03 -8.40
CA GLY A 101 -19.05 -12.03 -8.35
C GLY A 101 -19.96 -12.16 -7.11
N THR A 102 -19.48 -12.82 -6.06
CA THR A 102 -20.25 -13.11 -4.84
C THR A 102 -19.72 -12.39 -3.60
N LEU A 103 -19.03 -11.28 -3.79
CA LEU A 103 -18.36 -10.52 -2.73
C LEU A 103 -19.31 -10.04 -1.63
N TYR A 104 -20.59 -9.83 -1.98
CA TYR A 104 -21.65 -9.49 -1.02
C TYR A 104 -21.87 -10.53 0.09
N LYS A 105 -21.36 -11.75 -0.07
CA LYS A 105 -21.40 -12.83 0.93
C LYS A 105 -20.29 -12.76 1.95
N VAL A 106 -19.25 -11.98 1.68
CA VAL A 106 -18.06 -11.87 2.53
C VAL A 106 -18.12 -10.62 3.39
N LYS A 107 -17.91 -10.79 4.69
CA LYS A 107 -17.71 -9.67 5.62
C LYS A 107 -16.25 -9.63 6.01
N VAL A 108 -15.54 -8.62 5.56
CA VAL A 108 -14.17 -8.37 6.01
C VAL A 108 -14.21 -7.58 7.31
N LYS A 109 -13.61 -8.13 8.36
CA LYS A 109 -13.40 -7.44 9.63
C LYS A 109 -11.90 -7.10 9.73
N PRO A 110 -11.51 -5.85 9.48
CA PRO A 110 -10.12 -5.45 9.67
C PRO A 110 -9.68 -5.64 11.12
N SER A 111 -8.41 -5.99 11.34
CA SER A 111 -7.81 -6.02 12.67
C SER A 111 -7.94 -4.65 13.34
N GLU A 112 -8.05 -4.64 14.67
CA GLU A 112 -8.07 -3.41 15.48
C GLU A 112 -6.66 -2.77 15.62
N THR A 113 -5.62 -3.50 15.18
CA THR A 113 -4.26 -2.99 15.15
C THR A 113 -4.09 -1.87 14.12
N VAL A 114 -3.07 -1.06 14.31
CA VAL A 114 -2.55 -0.12 13.32
C VAL A 114 -1.35 -0.72 12.61
N SER A 115 -1.18 -0.39 11.35
CA SER A 115 -0.04 -0.83 10.55
C SER A 115 0.60 0.37 9.86
N VAL A 116 1.92 0.41 9.86
CA VAL A 116 2.74 1.46 9.23
C VAL A 116 3.75 0.80 8.31
N ALA A 117 3.83 1.27 7.08
CA ALA A 117 4.86 0.88 6.14
C ALA A 117 5.79 2.06 5.83
N VAL A 118 7.09 1.79 5.82
CA VAL A 118 8.13 2.75 5.43
C VAL A 118 8.95 2.14 4.31
N VAL A 119 9.11 2.87 3.22
CA VAL A 119 9.90 2.46 2.07
C VAL A 119 11.36 2.88 2.26
N LEU A 120 12.27 1.93 2.14
CA LEU A 120 13.69 2.21 1.98
C LEU A 120 13.99 2.33 0.49
N ALA A 121 14.60 3.44 0.10
CA ALA A 121 14.95 3.73 -1.29
C ALA A 121 16.47 3.80 -1.47
N SER A 122 16.92 3.50 -2.69
CA SER A 122 18.30 3.73 -3.11
C SER A 122 18.60 5.22 -3.15
N ASP A 123 19.83 5.58 -2.87
CA ASP A 123 20.34 6.93 -3.10
C ASP A 123 20.07 7.37 -4.55
N GLY A 124 19.68 8.64 -4.74
CA GLY A 124 19.32 9.22 -6.03
C GLY A 124 17.87 8.89 -6.51
N TYR A 125 17.08 8.14 -5.75
CA TYR A 125 15.67 7.93 -6.06
C TYR A 125 14.87 9.24 -5.89
N PRO A 126 13.87 9.56 -6.75
CA PRO A 126 13.35 8.77 -7.86
C PRO A 126 14.04 8.99 -9.21
N GLU A 127 14.87 10.02 -9.36
CA GLU A 127 15.36 10.47 -10.66
C GLU A 127 16.45 9.55 -11.23
N LYS A 128 17.44 9.20 -10.42
CA LYS A 128 18.58 8.36 -10.83
C LYS A 128 19.01 7.43 -9.69
N PRO A 129 18.27 6.38 -9.40
CA PRO A 129 18.60 5.45 -8.32
C PRO A 129 19.96 4.78 -8.55
N ASN A 130 20.79 4.74 -7.52
CA ASN A 130 22.02 3.95 -7.52
C ASN A 130 21.65 2.47 -7.42
N ILE A 131 21.96 1.72 -8.48
CA ILE A 131 21.77 0.27 -8.56
C ILE A 131 23.06 -0.49 -8.29
N ASP A 132 22.96 -1.82 -8.17
CA ASP A 132 24.09 -2.72 -7.86
C ASP A 132 24.81 -2.42 -6.53
N GLN A 133 24.20 -1.62 -5.66
CA GLN A 133 24.71 -1.35 -4.33
C GLN A 133 24.53 -2.58 -3.45
N LYS A 134 25.59 -2.98 -2.75
CA LYS A 134 25.53 -4.10 -1.80
C LYS A 134 24.65 -3.72 -0.60
N ILE A 135 23.70 -4.57 -0.31
CA ILE A 135 22.88 -4.46 0.90
C ILE A 135 23.58 -5.25 1.99
N ILE A 136 24.04 -4.57 3.02
CA ILE A 136 24.67 -5.17 4.18
C ILE A 136 23.63 -5.21 5.29
N PRO A 137 23.14 -6.41 5.69
CA PRO A 137 22.28 -6.51 6.83
C PRO A 137 23.03 -6.11 8.10
N ILE A 138 22.48 -5.13 8.81
CA ILE A 138 23.08 -4.62 10.05
C ILE A 138 22.98 -5.67 11.19
N ARG A 139 22.05 -6.63 11.06
CA ARG A 139 21.76 -7.67 12.06
C ARG A 139 21.39 -9.01 11.40
N MET A 140 21.70 -10.10 12.09
CA MET A 140 21.27 -11.47 11.73
C MET A 140 19.72 -11.61 11.66
N ASP A 141 18.99 -10.66 12.24
CA ASP A 141 17.52 -10.67 12.27
C ASP A 141 16.86 -10.32 10.91
N LEU A 142 17.62 -9.82 9.91
CA LEU A 142 17.03 -9.39 8.64
C LEU A 142 16.30 -10.53 7.92
N LEU A 143 16.90 -11.71 7.85
CA LEU A 143 16.27 -12.88 7.22
C LEU A 143 14.96 -13.25 7.95
N ARG A 144 14.98 -13.24 9.27
CA ARG A 144 13.78 -13.49 10.08
C ARG A 144 12.71 -12.42 9.84
N MET A 145 13.09 -11.16 9.69
CA MET A 145 12.15 -10.08 9.39
C MET A 145 11.53 -10.23 7.99
N ILE A 146 12.28 -10.74 7.02
CA ILE A 146 11.75 -11.09 5.69
C ILE A 146 10.79 -12.27 5.80
N GLU A 147 11.20 -13.36 6.46
CA GLU A 147 10.38 -14.56 6.64
C GLU A 147 9.06 -14.28 7.38
N THR A 148 9.08 -13.36 8.34
CA THR A 148 7.90 -12.95 9.09
C THR A 148 7.08 -11.85 8.39
N GLY A 149 7.45 -11.43 7.19
CA GLY A 149 6.77 -10.38 6.43
C GLY A 149 6.92 -8.97 7.01
N ARG A 150 7.88 -8.75 7.91
CA ARG A 150 8.16 -7.42 8.48
C ARG A 150 9.05 -6.57 7.59
N ILE A 151 9.75 -7.21 6.66
CA ILE A 151 10.46 -6.56 5.55
C ILE A 151 10.05 -7.25 4.27
N LEU A 152 9.46 -6.50 3.36
CA LEU A 152 9.09 -6.98 2.03
C LEU A 152 10.14 -6.52 1.02
N PRO A 153 10.92 -7.44 0.46
CA PRO A 153 11.84 -7.12 -0.62
C PRO A 153 11.10 -6.56 -1.84
N ALA A 154 11.68 -5.54 -2.50
CA ALA A 154 11.15 -4.96 -3.71
C ALA A 154 12.23 -4.96 -4.82
N ALA A 155 12.92 -3.84 -5.05
CA ALA A 155 13.93 -3.77 -6.09
C ALA A 155 15.31 -4.25 -5.59
N ILE A 156 15.39 -5.55 -5.27
CA ILE A 156 16.64 -6.21 -4.89
C ILE A 156 16.80 -7.54 -5.63
N ARG A 157 18.03 -8.02 -5.73
CA ARG A 157 18.36 -9.36 -6.21
C ARG A 157 19.35 -10.02 -5.27
N GLU A 158 19.20 -11.30 -5.10
CA GLU A 158 20.22 -12.13 -4.46
C GLU A 158 21.37 -12.36 -5.41
N THR A 159 22.57 -12.30 -4.88
CA THR A 159 23.81 -12.69 -5.54
C THR A 159 24.37 -13.92 -4.83
N ASP A 160 25.62 -14.29 -5.06
CA ASP A 160 26.21 -15.47 -4.43
C ASP A 160 26.20 -15.38 -2.90
N HIS A 161 25.87 -16.49 -2.23
CA HIS A 161 25.94 -16.67 -0.78
C HIS A 161 25.17 -15.65 0.06
N HIS A 162 23.87 -15.46 -0.22
CA HIS A 162 23.00 -14.54 0.53
C HIS A 162 23.45 -13.09 0.57
N ASN A 163 24.26 -12.68 -0.41
CA ASN A 163 24.50 -11.26 -0.65
C ASN A 163 23.39 -10.69 -1.52
N TRP A 164 22.96 -9.49 -1.18
CA TRP A 164 21.85 -8.82 -1.84
C TRP A 164 22.33 -7.51 -2.46
N LYS A 165 21.79 -7.17 -3.63
CA LYS A 165 22.09 -5.92 -4.32
C LYS A 165 20.83 -5.21 -4.76
N THR A 166 20.88 -3.89 -4.78
CA THR A 166 19.80 -3.06 -5.29
C THR A 166 19.68 -3.18 -6.81
N THR A 167 18.44 -3.24 -7.32
CA THR A 167 18.14 -3.27 -8.77
C THR A 167 17.24 -2.13 -9.22
N GLY A 168 16.82 -1.26 -8.30
CA GLY A 168 15.95 -0.13 -8.60
C GLY A 168 15.82 0.84 -7.45
N GLY A 169 14.84 1.75 -7.56
CA GLY A 169 14.69 2.87 -6.64
C GLY A 169 14.17 2.48 -5.26
N ARG A 170 13.03 1.78 -5.18
CA ARG A 170 12.45 1.35 -3.90
C ARG A 170 12.96 -0.05 -3.55
N VAL A 171 13.79 -0.13 -2.53
CA VAL A 171 14.59 -1.32 -2.17
C VAL A 171 13.78 -2.35 -1.42
N CYS A 172 13.09 -1.90 -0.38
CA CYS A 172 12.20 -2.74 0.43
C CYS A 172 11.16 -1.89 1.18
N VAL A 173 10.16 -2.56 1.71
CA VAL A 173 9.14 -1.97 2.59
C VAL A 173 9.28 -2.57 3.98
N CYS A 174 9.47 -1.72 4.99
CA CYS A 174 9.49 -2.12 6.39
C CYS A 174 8.10 -1.93 6.99
N ILE A 175 7.57 -2.96 7.66
CA ILE A 175 6.22 -2.95 8.24
C ILE A 175 6.30 -3.05 9.75
N GLY A 176 5.64 -2.11 10.42
CA GLY A 176 5.40 -2.13 11.85
C GLY A 176 3.91 -2.24 12.17
N THR A 177 3.56 -3.08 13.13
CA THR A 177 2.19 -3.25 13.62
C THR A 177 2.14 -3.00 15.12
N GLY A 178 1.12 -2.33 15.58
CA GLY A 178 0.93 -2.01 16.99
C GLY A 178 -0.53 -1.81 17.38
N VAL A 179 -0.77 -1.58 18.66
CA VAL A 179 -2.10 -1.24 19.17
C VAL A 179 -2.42 0.23 18.87
N THR A 180 -1.40 1.08 18.86
CA THR A 180 -1.49 2.51 18.53
C THR A 180 -0.32 2.90 17.64
N PHE A 181 -0.37 4.09 17.03
CA PHE A 181 0.75 4.64 16.24
C PHE A 181 1.94 5.07 17.09
N GLU A 182 1.80 5.15 18.41
CA GLU A 182 2.84 5.59 19.36
C GLU A 182 3.68 4.44 19.91
N ARG A 183 3.34 3.17 19.53
CA ARG A 183 4.03 1.97 20.05
C ARG A 183 4.26 0.94 18.94
#